data_62a9a97ec6f4dace6df4251ad72964d3
#
_entry.id   62a9a97ec6f4dace6df4251ad72964d3
#
_cell.length_a   1.000
_cell.length_b   1.000
_cell.length_c   1.000
_cell.angle_alpha   90.00
_cell.angle_beta   90.00
_cell.angle_gamma   90.00
#
_symmetry.space_group_name_H-M   'P 1'
#
loop_
_entity.id
_entity.type
_entity.pdbx_description
1 polymer ?
#
loop_
_entity_poly.entity_id
_entity_poly.type
_entity_poly.pdbx_seq_one_letter_code
_entity_poly.pdbx_strand_id
1 'polypeptide(L)'
;MGGSMGFGKIQIFVLELARRMEADENMVVICGNNKKLETLLKRELVHRKNVRVLGYTDQVAAYMAACDVIFTKPGGLSSTEAAVMGIPMVHTNPIPGCETKNVEFFQKHGMSIGKRSFVGQVRAGEKLLEREKLRVEMQEAQKKNSRPEAAERICKLLEELIGKANEMID
;
A
#
# COMPACT_ATOMS: atom_id res chain seq x y z
N MET A 1 1.72 5.16 -2.75
CA MET A 1 1.63 4.56 -4.12
C MET A 1 0.21 4.64 -4.65
N GLY A 2 -0.02 5.19 -5.87
CA GLY A 2 -1.36 5.42 -6.44
C GLY A 2 -1.85 4.33 -7.42
N GLY A 3 -1.20 3.17 -7.45
CA GLY A 3 -1.38 2.18 -8.50
C GLY A 3 -0.70 2.59 -9.80
N SER A 4 -0.69 1.67 -10.80
CA SER A 4 0.08 1.84 -12.05
C SER A 4 -0.24 3.11 -12.86
N MET A 5 -1.43 3.70 -12.68
CA MET A 5 -1.88 4.89 -13.41
C MET A 5 -2.03 6.16 -12.55
N GLY A 6 -1.70 6.09 -11.25
CA GLY A 6 -1.79 7.25 -10.36
C GLY A 6 -3.20 7.86 -10.31
N PHE A 7 -4.19 7.05 -9.98
CA PHE A 7 -5.61 7.44 -10.00
C PHE A 7 -5.97 8.38 -8.83
N GLY A 8 -6.82 9.36 -9.10
CA GLY A 8 -7.40 10.25 -8.08
C GLY A 8 -6.62 11.54 -7.82
N LYS A 9 -6.95 12.22 -6.73
CA LYS A 9 -6.34 13.51 -6.32
C LYS A 9 -5.00 13.31 -5.59
N ILE A 10 -4.12 12.43 -6.12
CA ILE A 10 -2.83 12.07 -5.50
C ILE A 10 -1.93 13.30 -5.33
N GLN A 11 -1.92 14.20 -6.31
CA GLN A 11 -1.16 15.44 -6.22
C GLN A 11 -1.46 16.21 -4.93
N ILE A 12 -2.75 16.51 -4.69
CA ILE A 12 -3.18 17.28 -3.50
C ILE A 12 -2.78 16.55 -2.22
N PHE A 13 -2.97 15.23 -2.19
CA PHE A 13 -2.60 14.40 -1.05
C PHE A 13 -1.09 14.44 -0.77
N VAL A 14 -0.25 14.29 -1.81
CA VAL A 14 1.22 14.30 -1.66
C VAL A 14 1.72 15.67 -1.21
N LEU A 15 1.18 16.76 -1.77
CA LEU A 15 1.56 18.11 -1.37
C LEU A 15 1.13 18.43 0.07
N GLU A 16 -0.05 17.99 0.50
CA GLU A 16 -0.49 18.14 1.89
C GLU A 16 0.37 17.33 2.85
N LEU A 17 0.73 16.09 2.49
CA LEU A 17 1.64 15.26 3.27
C LEU A 17 3.02 15.93 3.38
N ALA A 18 3.60 16.35 2.24
CA ALA A 18 4.89 17.02 2.21
C ALA A 18 4.94 18.31 3.06
N ARG A 19 3.82 19.05 3.12
CA ARG A 19 3.73 20.27 3.93
C ARG A 19 3.81 19.99 5.44
N ARG A 20 3.38 18.81 5.88
CA ARG A 20 3.29 18.42 7.29
C ARG A 20 4.48 17.60 7.79
N MET A 21 5.29 17.09 6.86
CA MET A 21 6.47 16.30 7.22
C MET A 21 7.45 17.10 8.08
N GLU A 22 7.97 16.44 9.09
CA GLU A 22 9.08 16.91 9.91
C GLU A 22 10.43 16.82 9.15
N ALA A 23 11.48 17.42 9.71
CA ALA A 23 12.75 17.53 9.01
C ALA A 23 13.51 16.20 8.88
N ASP A 24 13.28 15.26 9.77
CA ASP A 24 13.88 13.93 9.82
C ASP A 24 13.06 12.86 9.07
N GLU A 25 11.84 13.20 8.65
CA GLU A 25 11.00 12.31 7.85
C GLU A 25 11.41 12.34 6.38
N ASN A 26 11.35 11.17 5.74
CA ASN A 26 11.63 11.01 4.32
C ASN A 26 10.41 10.46 3.57
N MET A 27 10.15 10.94 2.37
CA MET A 27 9.03 10.48 1.55
C MET A 27 9.51 10.02 0.17
N VAL A 28 9.07 8.82 -0.24
CA VAL A 28 9.21 8.34 -1.61
C VAL A 28 7.83 8.28 -2.26
N VAL A 29 7.67 8.98 -3.38
CA VAL A 29 6.43 8.99 -4.16
C VAL A 29 6.64 8.22 -5.45
N ILE A 30 5.93 7.09 -5.61
CA ILE A 30 5.99 6.28 -6.83
C ILE A 30 4.76 6.59 -7.68
N CYS A 31 4.98 7.23 -8.83
CA CYS A 31 3.93 7.68 -9.77
C CYS A 31 3.57 6.62 -10.81
N GLY A 32 4.34 5.53 -10.92
CA GLY A 32 4.17 4.52 -11.95
C GLY A 32 4.27 5.12 -13.35
N ASN A 33 3.36 4.77 -14.25
CA ASN A 33 3.35 5.24 -15.64
C ASN A 33 2.76 6.66 -15.81
N ASN A 34 2.37 7.33 -14.72
CA ASN A 34 1.80 8.67 -14.78
C ASN A 34 2.89 9.76 -14.88
N LYS A 35 3.44 9.95 -16.07
CA LYS A 35 4.48 10.93 -16.37
C LYS A 35 4.07 12.38 -16.06
N LYS A 36 2.77 12.72 -16.24
CA LYS A 36 2.27 14.07 -15.93
C LYS A 36 2.35 14.35 -14.43
N LEU A 37 1.93 13.39 -13.60
CA LEU A 37 2.01 13.49 -12.15
C LEU A 37 3.47 13.55 -11.68
N GLU A 38 4.34 12.71 -12.23
CA GLU A 38 5.77 12.67 -11.92
C GLU A 38 6.43 14.04 -12.17
N THR A 39 6.25 14.59 -13.38
CA THR A 39 6.82 15.89 -13.76
C THR A 39 6.32 17.02 -12.86
N LEU A 40 5.01 17.02 -12.59
CA LEU A 40 4.39 18.02 -11.74
C LEU A 40 4.93 17.96 -10.30
N LEU A 41 4.96 16.78 -9.70
CA LEU A 41 5.44 16.61 -8.32
C LEU A 41 6.94 16.92 -8.19
N LYS A 42 7.75 16.55 -9.18
CA LYS A 42 9.17 16.92 -9.21
C LYS A 42 9.36 18.43 -9.21
N ARG A 43 8.55 19.17 -9.96
CA ARG A 43 8.58 20.64 -10.00
C ARG A 43 8.13 21.25 -8.67
N GLU A 44 7.00 20.83 -8.14
CA GLU A 44 6.42 21.39 -6.92
C GLU A 44 7.27 21.10 -5.67
N LEU A 45 7.96 19.95 -5.65
CA LEU A 45 8.72 19.49 -4.50
C LEU A 45 10.25 19.62 -4.67
N VAL A 46 10.72 20.37 -5.68
CA VAL A 46 12.14 20.54 -5.99
C VAL A 46 12.98 21.04 -4.79
N HIS A 47 12.38 21.85 -3.91
CA HIS A 47 13.06 22.39 -2.73
C HIS A 47 13.05 21.45 -1.51
N ARG A 48 12.32 20.34 -1.58
CA ARG A 48 12.20 19.34 -0.51
C ARG A 48 13.23 18.24 -0.69
N LYS A 49 14.40 18.38 -0.06
CA LYS A 49 15.52 17.40 -0.18
C LYS A 49 15.16 16.02 0.38
N ASN A 50 14.22 15.96 1.31
CA ASN A 50 13.71 14.74 1.94
C ASN A 50 12.55 14.08 1.18
N VAL A 51 12.22 14.57 -0.03
CA VAL A 51 11.17 13.97 -0.87
C VAL A 51 11.77 13.49 -2.19
N ARG A 52 11.57 12.22 -2.50
CA ARG A 52 11.98 11.59 -3.76
C ARG A 52 10.76 11.21 -4.60
N VAL A 53 10.65 11.75 -5.80
CA VAL A 53 9.57 11.44 -6.75
C VAL A 53 10.11 10.55 -7.86
N LEU A 54 9.48 9.37 -8.01
CA LEU A 54 9.83 8.34 -8.99
C LEU A 54 8.69 8.14 -9.98
N GLY A 55 9.02 7.81 -11.22
CA GLY A 55 8.10 7.25 -12.19
C GLY A 55 7.83 5.77 -11.95
N TYR A 56 7.85 4.99 -13.03
CA TYR A 56 7.85 3.53 -12.94
C TYR A 56 9.19 3.04 -12.35
N THR A 57 9.10 2.03 -11.49
CA THR A 57 10.26 1.33 -10.91
C THR A 57 9.93 -0.14 -10.72
N ASP A 58 10.89 -0.99 -10.93
CA ASP A 58 10.87 -2.43 -10.61
C ASP A 58 11.31 -2.71 -9.16
N GLN A 59 11.82 -1.69 -8.46
CA GLN A 59 12.31 -1.80 -7.09
C GLN A 59 11.24 -1.52 -6.01
N VAL A 60 9.95 -1.71 -6.33
CA VAL A 60 8.84 -1.43 -5.40
C VAL A 60 9.01 -2.19 -4.08
N ALA A 61 9.41 -3.47 -4.14
CA ALA A 61 9.62 -4.29 -2.94
C ALA A 61 10.72 -3.72 -2.03
N ALA A 62 11.82 -3.21 -2.59
CA ALA A 62 12.90 -2.59 -1.82
C ALA A 62 12.44 -1.30 -1.13
N TYR A 63 11.66 -0.45 -1.81
CA TYR A 63 11.07 0.74 -1.20
C TYR A 63 10.05 0.39 -0.12
N MET A 64 9.26 -0.65 -0.32
CA MET A 64 8.35 -1.17 0.70
C MET A 64 9.10 -1.64 1.94
N ALA A 65 10.15 -2.45 1.77
CA ALA A 65 10.96 -2.95 2.88
C ALA A 65 11.66 -1.84 3.69
N ALA A 66 11.92 -0.69 3.07
CA ALA A 66 12.60 0.43 3.68
C ALA A 66 11.67 1.47 4.35
N CYS A 67 10.34 1.30 4.26
CA CYS A 67 9.43 2.31 4.78
C CYS A 67 8.76 1.88 6.09
N ASP A 68 8.56 2.85 7.00
CA ASP A 68 7.86 2.67 8.26
C ASP A 68 6.34 2.68 8.10
N VAL A 69 5.84 3.42 7.11
CA VAL A 69 4.40 3.56 6.80
C VAL A 69 4.20 3.66 5.30
N ILE A 70 3.23 2.93 4.76
CA ILE A 70 2.84 3.03 3.36
C ILE A 70 1.46 3.66 3.20
N PHE A 71 1.37 4.62 2.27
CA PHE A 71 0.11 5.13 1.76
C PHE A 71 -0.16 4.52 0.39
N THR A 72 -1.23 3.76 0.26
CA THR A 72 -1.59 3.12 -1.01
C THR A 72 -3.10 3.10 -1.21
N LYS A 73 -3.55 3.05 -2.45
CA LYS A 73 -4.95 2.71 -2.70
C LYS A 73 -5.19 1.24 -2.31
N PRO A 74 -6.41 0.85 -1.91
CA PRO A 74 -6.70 -0.49 -1.43
C PRO A 74 -6.85 -1.51 -2.57
N GLY A 75 -5.87 -1.55 -3.46
CA GLY A 75 -5.76 -2.56 -4.51
C GLY A 75 -5.34 -3.92 -3.94
N GLY A 76 -5.79 -5.01 -4.56
CA GLY A 76 -5.51 -6.36 -4.07
C GLY A 76 -4.02 -6.65 -3.92
N LEU A 77 -3.20 -6.39 -4.95
CA LEU A 77 -1.77 -6.71 -4.95
C LEU A 77 -0.99 -5.88 -3.91
N SER A 78 -0.93 -4.56 -4.07
CA SER A 78 -0.10 -3.72 -3.21
C SER A 78 -0.48 -3.79 -1.72
N SER A 79 -1.78 -3.95 -1.40
CA SER A 79 -2.22 -4.10 -0.02
C SER A 79 -1.81 -5.45 0.57
N THR A 80 -1.88 -6.53 -0.23
CA THR A 80 -1.46 -7.86 0.21
C THR A 80 0.05 -7.95 0.37
N GLU A 81 0.82 -7.39 -0.58
CA GLU A 81 2.28 -7.30 -0.51
C GLU A 81 2.71 -6.55 0.77
N ALA A 82 2.15 -5.37 1.02
CA ALA A 82 2.44 -4.59 2.21
C ALA A 82 2.08 -5.35 3.50
N ALA A 83 0.96 -6.06 3.53
CA ALA A 83 0.54 -6.85 4.68
C ALA A 83 1.44 -8.05 4.94
N VAL A 84 1.88 -8.76 3.89
CA VAL A 84 2.85 -9.88 4.00
C VAL A 84 4.19 -9.39 4.52
N MET A 85 4.62 -8.20 4.11
CA MET A 85 5.86 -7.57 4.57
C MET A 85 5.74 -6.93 5.96
N GLY A 86 4.55 -6.90 6.56
CA GLY A 86 4.32 -6.31 7.88
C GLY A 86 4.47 -4.78 7.89
N ILE A 87 4.11 -4.09 6.81
CA ILE A 87 4.26 -2.64 6.69
C ILE A 87 2.98 -1.94 7.15
N PRO A 88 3.03 -1.07 8.17
CA PRO A 88 1.89 -0.27 8.59
C PRO A 88 1.29 0.53 7.45
N MET A 89 -0.04 0.46 7.26
CA MET A 89 -0.69 0.84 6.01
C MET A 89 -1.85 1.80 6.22
N VAL A 90 -1.86 2.89 5.45
CA VAL A 90 -3.00 3.79 5.30
C VAL A 90 -3.58 3.65 3.89
N HIS A 91 -4.83 3.23 3.81
CA HIS A 91 -5.56 3.18 2.54
C HIS A 91 -6.07 4.55 2.12
N THR A 92 -5.75 4.94 0.88
CA THR A 92 -6.12 6.21 0.28
C THR A 92 -7.03 6.00 -0.92
N ASN A 93 -8.03 6.87 -1.10
CA ASN A 93 -8.82 7.03 -2.33
C ASN A 93 -9.23 5.71 -3.01
N PRO A 94 -10.07 4.86 -2.39
CA PRO A 94 -10.58 3.65 -3.01
C PRO A 94 -11.39 3.98 -4.28
N ILE A 95 -11.27 3.13 -5.28
CA ILE A 95 -12.19 3.17 -6.43
C ILE A 95 -13.54 2.62 -5.96
N PRO A 96 -14.61 3.42 -6.02
CA PRO A 96 -15.94 2.99 -5.56
C PRO A 96 -16.37 1.68 -6.23
N GLY A 97 -16.95 0.78 -5.46
CA GLY A 97 -17.42 -0.54 -5.91
C GLY A 97 -16.32 -1.58 -6.00
N CYS A 98 -15.20 -1.25 -6.63
CA CYS A 98 -14.11 -2.20 -6.87
C CYS A 98 -13.21 -2.42 -5.63
N GLU A 99 -12.83 -1.31 -4.97
CA GLU A 99 -11.86 -1.36 -3.88
C GLU A 99 -12.47 -1.16 -2.48
N THR A 100 -13.76 -0.85 -2.39
CA THR A 100 -14.45 -0.60 -1.12
C THR A 100 -14.40 -1.82 -0.19
N LYS A 101 -14.64 -3.01 -0.73
CA LYS A 101 -14.59 -4.26 0.04
C LYS A 101 -13.19 -4.57 0.57
N ASN A 102 -12.15 -4.20 -0.18
CA ASN A 102 -10.77 -4.35 0.30
C ASN A 102 -10.51 -3.46 1.52
N VAL A 103 -10.93 -2.18 1.47
CA VAL A 103 -10.82 -1.28 2.65
C VAL A 103 -11.51 -1.90 3.86
N GLU A 104 -12.77 -2.34 3.70
CA GLU A 104 -13.55 -2.95 4.77
C GLU A 104 -12.86 -4.19 5.35
N PHE A 105 -12.36 -5.07 4.48
CA PHE A 105 -11.65 -6.27 4.89
C PHE A 105 -10.39 -5.95 5.71
N PHE A 106 -9.50 -5.12 5.16
CA PHE A 106 -8.25 -4.79 5.83
C PHE A 106 -8.48 -4.03 7.14
N GLN A 107 -9.46 -3.11 7.20
CA GLN A 107 -9.80 -2.39 8.42
C GLN A 107 -10.43 -3.30 9.47
N LYS A 108 -11.39 -4.16 9.08
CA LYS A 108 -12.05 -5.12 9.99
C LYS A 108 -11.04 -6.03 10.69
N HIS A 109 -9.96 -6.39 9.99
CA HIS A 109 -8.90 -7.25 10.53
C HIS A 109 -7.74 -6.47 11.18
N GLY A 110 -7.84 -5.15 11.33
CA GLY A 110 -6.79 -4.32 11.94
C GLY A 110 -5.52 -4.16 11.11
N MET A 111 -5.55 -4.55 9.82
CA MET A 111 -4.37 -4.56 8.94
C MET A 111 -4.09 -3.22 8.26
N SER A 112 -5.00 -2.27 8.31
CA SER A 112 -4.85 -0.94 7.74
C SER A 112 -5.74 0.09 8.41
N ILE A 113 -5.46 1.37 8.16
CA ILE A 113 -6.35 2.48 8.48
C ILE A 113 -6.87 3.08 7.18
N GLY A 114 -8.20 3.11 7.00
CA GLY A 114 -8.86 3.83 5.91
C GLY A 114 -9.59 5.05 6.44
N LYS A 115 -9.44 6.20 5.77
CA LYS A 115 -10.16 7.44 6.09
C LYS A 115 -10.70 8.05 4.80
N ARG A 116 -11.90 8.66 4.88
CA ARG A 116 -12.54 9.28 3.71
C ARG A 116 -11.90 10.59 3.28
N SER A 117 -11.42 11.40 4.23
CA SER A 117 -10.81 12.70 3.95
C SER A 117 -9.29 12.61 3.87
N PHE A 118 -8.67 13.44 3.01
CA PHE A 118 -7.21 13.54 2.90
C PHE A 118 -6.55 13.89 4.23
N VAL A 119 -7.12 14.86 4.95
CA VAL A 119 -6.63 15.25 6.29
C VAL A 119 -6.66 14.07 7.25
N GLY A 120 -7.73 13.26 7.21
CA GLY A 120 -7.84 12.06 8.03
C GLY A 120 -6.81 10.98 7.64
N GLN A 121 -6.50 10.83 6.35
CA GLN A 121 -5.48 9.90 5.86
C GLN A 121 -4.07 10.33 6.31
N VAL A 122 -3.73 11.61 6.16
CA VAL A 122 -2.46 12.17 6.61
C VAL A 122 -2.29 11.99 8.13
N ARG A 123 -3.30 12.41 8.92
CA ARG A 123 -3.29 12.21 10.39
C ARG A 123 -3.18 10.74 10.81
N ALA A 124 -3.71 9.83 10.02
CA ALA A 124 -3.56 8.40 10.29
C ALA A 124 -2.11 7.93 10.12
N GLY A 125 -1.41 8.44 9.09
CA GLY A 125 0.02 8.18 8.91
C GLY A 125 0.88 8.80 10.00
N GLU A 126 0.65 10.08 10.34
CA GLU A 126 1.32 10.76 11.46
C GLU A 126 1.20 9.92 12.76
N LYS A 127 0.00 9.46 13.09
CA LYS A 127 -0.22 8.59 14.26
C LYS A 127 0.53 7.26 14.18
N LEU A 128 0.67 6.67 13.01
CA LEU A 128 1.46 5.45 12.83
C LEU A 128 2.95 5.72 13.03
N LEU A 129 3.47 6.87 12.57
CA LEU A 129 4.86 7.26 12.78
C LEU A 129 5.15 7.55 14.27
N GLU A 130 4.26 8.30 14.94
CA GLU A 130 4.42 8.70 16.34
C GLU A 130 4.25 7.54 17.35
N ARG A 131 3.39 6.54 17.04
CA ARG A 131 2.94 5.53 17.99
C ARG A 131 3.42 4.13 17.61
N GLU A 132 4.56 3.73 18.14
CA GLU A 132 5.11 2.39 17.94
C GLU A 132 4.11 1.27 18.27
N LYS A 133 3.41 1.38 19.40
CA LYS A 133 2.39 0.41 19.80
C LYS A 133 1.35 0.17 18.71
N LEU A 134 0.89 1.24 18.05
CA LEU A 134 -0.11 1.13 16.97
C LEU A 134 0.47 0.43 15.73
N ARG A 135 1.75 0.66 15.42
CA ARG A 135 2.45 -0.06 14.34
C ARG A 135 2.55 -1.55 14.65
N VAL A 136 3.00 -1.89 15.86
CA VAL A 136 3.14 -3.28 16.31
C VAL A 136 1.81 -4.02 16.28
N GLU A 137 0.73 -3.44 16.82
CA GLU A 137 -0.61 -4.03 16.77
C GLU A 137 -1.07 -4.30 15.32
N MET A 138 -0.80 -3.37 14.40
CA MET A 138 -1.14 -3.55 12.98
C MET A 138 -0.29 -4.63 12.31
N GLN A 139 1.00 -4.69 12.60
CA GLN A 139 1.92 -5.72 12.10
C GLN A 139 1.53 -7.11 12.57
N GLU A 140 1.15 -7.28 13.83
CA GLU A 140 0.63 -8.54 14.37
C GLU A 140 -0.67 -8.96 13.68
N ALA A 141 -1.58 -8.01 13.44
CA ALA A 141 -2.81 -8.24 12.71
C ALA A 141 -2.54 -8.66 11.25
N GLN A 142 -1.58 -8.02 10.60
CA GLN A 142 -1.12 -8.36 9.25
C GLN A 142 -0.52 -9.77 9.21
N LYS A 143 0.39 -10.10 10.11
CA LYS A 143 1.00 -11.44 10.23
C LYS A 143 -0.05 -12.53 10.43
N LYS A 144 -1.05 -12.30 11.28
CA LYS A 144 -2.14 -13.24 11.56
C LYS A 144 -3.04 -13.50 10.35
N ASN A 145 -3.31 -12.47 9.54
CA ASN A 145 -4.30 -12.51 8.47
C ASN A 145 -3.70 -12.62 7.06
N SER A 146 -2.37 -12.54 6.90
CA SER A 146 -1.69 -12.75 5.62
C SER A 146 -1.40 -14.23 5.36
N ARG A 147 -1.21 -14.56 4.10
CA ARG A 147 -0.89 -15.92 3.63
C ARG A 147 0.25 -15.84 2.61
N PRO A 148 1.52 -15.69 3.05
CA PRO A 148 2.67 -15.59 2.13
C PRO A 148 2.80 -16.81 1.22
N GLU A 149 2.41 -17.98 1.70
CA GLU A 149 2.43 -19.25 0.97
C GLU A 149 1.20 -19.50 0.07
N ALA A 150 0.38 -18.47 -0.19
CA ALA A 150 -0.88 -18.64 -0.93
C ALA A 150 -0.70 -19.24 -2.32
N ALA A 151 0.32 -18.83 -3.07
CA ALA A 151 0.61 -19.34 -4.41
C ALA A 151 0.95 -20.84 -4.38
N GLU A 152 1.82 -21.26 -3.46
CA GLU A 152 2.19 -22.67 -3.29
C GLU A 152 0.97 -23.53 -2.92
N ARG A 153 0.12 -23.06 -2.02
CA ARG A 153 -1.12 -23.77 -1.63
C ARG A 153 -2.11 -23.91 -2.79
N ILE A 154 -2.21 -22.89 -3.64
CA ILE A 154 -3.05 -22.96 -4.85
C ILE A 154 -2.49 -24.01 -5.82
N CYS A 155 -1.18 -24.02 -6.05
CA CYS A 155 -0.57 -25.04 -6.91
C CYS A 155 -0.82 -26.45 -6.38
N LYS A 156 -0.60 -26.72 -5.11
CA LYS A 156 -0.88 -28.02 -4.49
C LYS A 156 -2.34 -28.45 -4.66
N LEU A 157 -3.28 -27.53 -4.43
CA LEU A 157 -4.71 -27.81 -4.61
C LEU A 157 -5.02 -28.17 -6.07
N LEU A 158 -4.44 -27.48 -7.04
CA LEU A 158 -4.62 -27.78 -8.46
C LEU A 158 -4.08 -29.16 -8.82
N GLU A 159 -2.90 -29.53 -8.32
CA GLU A 159 -2.30 -30.86 -8.52
C GLU A 159 -3.19 -31.96 -7.95
N GLU A 160 -3.74 -31.77 -6.74
CA GLU A 160 -4.67 -32.73 -6.12
C GLU A 160 -5.97 -32.89 -6.95
N LEU A 161 -6.51 -31.78 -7.47
CA LEU A 161 -7.72 -31.83 -8.30
C LEU A 161 -7.49 -32.52 -9.64
N ILE A 162 -6.33 -32.32 -10.27
CA ILE A 162 -5.95 -33.00 -11.51
C ILE A 162 -5.74 -34.48 -11.27
N GLY A 163 -5.08 -34.88 -10.17
CA GLY A 163 -4.89 -36.27 -9.81
C GLY A 163 -6.23 -37.02 -9.65
N LYS A 164 -7.17 -36.42 -8.89
CA LYS A 164 -8.54 -36.98 -8.72
C LYS A 164 -9.32 -37.06 -10.03
N ALA A 165 -9.17 -36.08 -10.92
CA ALA A 165 -9.84 -36.11 -12.21
C ALA A 165 -9.34 -37.26 -13.10
N ASN A 166 -8.04 -37.54 -13.10
CA ASN A 166 -7.46 -38.64 -13.86
C ASN A 166 -7.92 -40.01 -13.30
N GLU A 167 -7.99 -40.18 -11.97
CA GLU A 167 -8.50 -41.41 -11.33
C GLU A 167 -9.99 -41.70 -11.64
N MET A 168 -10.77 -40.71 -12.04
CA MET A 168 -12.19 -40.87 -12.40
C MET A 168 -12.39 -41.22 -13.88
N ILE A 169 -11.37 -41.13 -14.71
CA ILE A 169 -11.41 -41.38 -16.17
C ILE A 169 -10.91 -42.79 -16.49
N ASP A 170 -10.07 -43.38 -15.62
CA ASP A 170 -9.63 -44.78 -15.67
C ASP A 170 -10.66 -45.73 -15.04
#